data_14bc98ffb2e908abd60d79fe2da527df
#
_entry.id   14bc98ffb2e908abd60d79fe2da527df
#
_cell.length_a   1.000
_cell.length_b   1.000
_cell.length_c   1.000
_cell.angle_alpha   90.00
_cell.angle_beta   90.00
_cell.angle_gamma   90.00
#
_symmetry.space_group_name_H-M   'P 1'
#
loop_
_entity.id
_entity.type
_entity.pdbx_description
1 polymer ?
#
loop_
_entity_poly.entity_id
_entity_poly.type
_entity_poly.pdbx_seq_one_letter_code
_entity_poly.pdbx_strand_id
1 'polypeptide(L)'
;MQITDFKHPQPDLLGITKELVQYKREDGVQLTANLYLPVNYDGTPRPTLFWAYPREYKDAEAAGQVNGSKHRFVSAHWASPIHWAAKGWVVMDDFSLPVIGEGDAQPNDTFIEQLISSATAAVKYVTARGVCDPRRCAVGGHSYGSFMTAHLLSHTSLFAAGIGRSGAFNRTLTPMSFQVIVSPSFLLVLLSSSHLVYFILDSQRKGAYGMHQTL
;
A
#
# COMPACT_ATOMS: atom_id res chain seq x y z
N MET A 1 -19.55 27.63 16.90
CA MET A 1 -20.07 27.25 18.22
C MET A 1 -19.96 25.75 18.35
N GLN A 2 -19.18 25.24 19.31
CA GLN A 2 -19.07 23.80 19.56
C GLN A 2 -20.35 23.38 20.31
N ILE A 3 -21.02 22.34 19.81
CA ILE A 3 -22.31 21.86 20.38
C ILE A 3 -22.08 20.65 21.31
N THR A 4 -20.96 19.94 21.14
CA THR A 4 -20.63 18.74 21.90
C THR A 4 -19.18 18.80 22.34
N ASP A 5 -18.86 18.20 23.51
CA ASP A 5 -17.51 18.11 24.07
C ASP A 5 -17.11 16.63 24.26
N PHE A 6 -17.22 15.85 23.20
CA PHE A 6 -16.76 14.46 23.23
C PHE A 6 -15.24 14.40 23.10
N LYS A 7 -14.63 13.59 23.97
CA LYS A 7 -13.21 13.27 23.82
C LYS A 7 -12.98 12.53 22.49
N HIS A 8 -11.87 12.86 21.83
CA HIS A 8 -11.51 12.18 20.60
C HIS A 8 -11.34 10.66 20.86
N PRO A 9 -12.00 9.78 20.09
CA PRO A 9 -11.96 8.32 20.33
C PRO A 9 -10.56 7.71 20.15
N GLN A 10 -9.67 8.39 19.44
CA GLN A 10 -8.29 7.97 19.17
C GLN A 10 -7.34 9.15 19.38
N PRO A 11 -7.02 9.50 20.65
CA PRO A 11 -6.23 10.68 20.96
C PRO A 11 -4.80 10.61 20.39
N ASP A 12 -4.24 9.42 20.23
CA ASP A 12 -2.89 9.20 19.67
C ASP A 12 -2.77 9.61 18.19
N LEU A 13 -3.89 9.80 17.50
CA LEU A 13 -3.93 10.28 16.12
C LEU A 13 -4.07 11.81 16.02
N LEU A 14 -4.30 12.49 17.14
CA LEU A 14 -4.34 13.96 17.16
C LEU A 14 -2.96 14.52 16.88
N GLY A 15 -2.90 15.52 15.99
CA GLY A 15 -1.65 16.16 15.60
C GLY A 15 -0.90 15.48 14.45
N ILE A 16 -1.41 14.37 13.91
CA ILE A 16 -0.93 13.81 12.64
C ILE A 16 -1.34 14.76 11.51
N THR A 17 -0.37 15.17 10.70
CA THR A 17 -0.64 16.00 9.53
C THR A 17 -0.95 15.12 8.32
N LYS A 18 -2.02 15.46 7.59
CA LYS A 18 -2.39 14.82 6.32
C LYS A 18 -2.20 15.77 5.16
N GLU A 19 -1.54 15.32 4.12
CA GLU A 19 -1.40 16.00 2.84
C GLU A 19 -1.89 15.10 1.71
N LEU A 20 -2.60 15.65 0.73
CA LEU A 20 -2.78 15.00 -0.56
C LEU A 20 -1.62 15.43 -1.46
N VAL A 21 -0.77 14.50 -1.80
CA VAL A 21 0.41 14.76 -2.63
C VAL A 21 0.21 14.26 -4.05
N GLN A 22 0.84 14.95 -5.00
CA GLN A 22 0.81 14.63 -6.42
C GLN A 22 2.23 14.56 -6.95
N TYR A 23 2.51 13.54 -7.74
CA TYR A 23 3.82 13.33 -8.36
C TYR A 23 3.63 12.59 -9.68
N LYS A 24 4.68 12.44 -10.48
CA LYS A 24 4.58 11.80 -11.78
C LYS A 24 5.42 10.54 -11.85
N ARG A 25 4.90 9.54 -12.53
CA ARG A 25 5.63 8.38 -13.02
C ARG A 25 6.53 8.81 -14.19
N GLU A 26 7.54 8.03 -14.51
CA GLU A 26 8.52 8.36 -15.57
C GLU A 26 7.87 8.51 -16.96
N ASP A 27 6.83 7.76 -17.23
CA ASP A 27 6.02 7.84 -18.46
C ASP A 27 5.02 9.01 -18.47
N GLY A 28 5.03 9.85 -17.43
CA GLY A 28 4.21 11.04 -17.33
C GLY A 28 2.85 10.84 -16.65
N VAL A 29 2.46 9.61 -16.33
CA VAL A 29 1.20 9.32 -15.62
C VAL A 29 1.19 10.02 -14.27
N GLN A 30 0.13 10.79 -14.01
CA GLN A 30 -0.07 11.51 -12.75
C GLN A 30 -0.42 10.52 -11.64
N LEU A 31 0.31 10.58 -10.53
CA LEU A 31 0.10 9.74 -9.35
C LEU A 31 -0.27 10.59 -8.15
N THR A 32 -1.01 10.01 -7.21
CA THR A 32 -1.44 10.66 -5.97
C THR A 32 -1.20 9.76 -4.77
N ALA A 33 -1.12 10.34 -3.59
CA ALA A 33 -1.13 9.63 -2.32
C ALA A 33 -1.62 10.51 -1.17
N ASN A 34 -2.10 9.90 -0.09
CA ASN A 34 -2.25 10.57 1.19
C ASN A 34 -0.94 10.41 1.97
N LEU A 35 -0.25 11.51 2.21
CA LEU A 35 0.97 11.53 3.02
C LEU A 35 0.59 11.94 4.45
N TYR A 36 0.90 11.06 5.42
CA TYR A 36 0.73 11.34 6.83
C TYR A 36 2.10 11.54 7.47
N LEU A 37 2.26 12.69 8.10
CA LEU A 37 3.45 13.00 8.92
C LEU A 37 3.13 12.76 10.40
N PRO A 38 4.06 12.19 11.16
CA PRO A 38 3.83 11.87 12.57
C PRO A 38 3.57 13.11 13.43
N VAL A 39 3.03 12.88 14.62
CA VAL A 39 2.85 13.94 15.62
C VAL A 39 4.22 14.57 15.95
N ASN A 40 4.25 15.90 16.02
CA ASN A 40 5.46 16.67 16.30
C ASN A 40 6.62 16.36 15.32
N TYR A 41 6.28 16.21 14.04
CA TYR A 41 7.28 15.97 13.01
C TYR A 41 8.30 17.11 12.95
N ASP A 42 9.58 16.79 13.09
CA ASP A 42 10.70 17.72 13.21
C ASP A 42 11.42 18.03 11.89
N GLY A 43 10.88 17.53 10.76
CA GLY A 43 11.49 17.70 9.44
C GLY A 43 12.59 16.70 9.11
N THR A 44 12.97 15.79 10.02
CA THR A 44 14.00 14.79 9.74
C THR A 44 13.46 13.57 9.00
N PRO A 45 14.27 12.93 8.11
CA PRO A 45 13.86 11.74 7.40
C PRO A 45 13.48 10.60 8.35
N ARG A 46 12.29 10.03 8.16
CA ARG A 46 11.74 8.96 9.00
C ARG A 46 11.62 7.64 8.25
N PRO A 47 11.53 6.50 8.97
CA PRO A 47 11.04 5.27 8.39
C PRO A 47 9.68 5.52 7.73
N THR A 48 9.46 4.97 6.54
CA THR A 48 8.23 5.25 5.77
C THR A 48 7.52 3.97 5.40
N LEU A 49 6.23 3.90 5.72
CA LEU A 49 5.35 2.83 5.29
C LEU A 49 4.56 3.28 4.05
N PHE A 50 4.70 2.53 2.97
CA PHE A 50 3.94 2.68 1.73
C PHE A 50 2.81 1.66 1.73
N TRP A 51 1.55 2.12 1.72
CA TRP A 51 0.38 1.24 1.77
C TRP A 51 -0.50 1.47 0.56
N ALA A 52 -0.79 0.41 -0.21
CA ALA A 52 -1.55 0.55 -1.45
C ALA A 52 -2.37 -0.68 -1.82
N TYR A 53 -3.19 -0.46 -2.83
CA TYR A 53 -3.96 -1.46 -3.54
C TYR A 53 -3.93 -1.14 -5.04
N PRO A 54 -3.29 -1.98 -5.90
CA PRO A 54 -3.23 -1.74 -7.34
C PRO A 54 -4.62 -1.66 -7.96
N ARG A 55 -4.75 -0.83 -8.98
CA ARG A 55 -6.00 -0.69 -9.73
C ARG A 55 -5.73 -0.77 -11.22
N GLU A 56 -6.57 -1.48 -11.93
CA GLU A 56 -6.46 -1.67 -13.38
C GLU A 56 -7.25 -0.59 -14.11
N TYR A 57 -6.68 -0.08 -15.21
CA TYR A 57 -7.24 0.97 -16.04
C TYR A 57 -7.13 0.60 -17.51
N LYS A 58 -8.04 1.14 -18.35
CA LYS A 58 -8.07 0.98 -19.79
C LYS A 58 -7.25 2.03 -20.53
N ASP A 59 -6.92 3.13 -19.87
CA ASP A 59 -6.17 4.25 -20.44
C ASP A 59 -5.43 5.04 -19.34
N ALA A 60 -4.42 5.80 -19.76
CA ALA A 60 -3.58 6.60 -18.88
C ALA A 60 -4.31 7.84 -18.31
N GLU A 61 -5.31 8.39 -19.04
CA GLU A 61 -6.06 9.54 -18.59
C GLU A 61 -6.92 9.20 -17.38
N ALA A 62 -7.66 8.09 -17.42
CA ALA A 62 -8.43 7.58 -16.29
C ALA A 62 -7.52 7.24 -15.10
N ALA A 63 -6.35 6.63 -15.36
CA ALA A 63 -5.36 6.28 -14.34
C ALA A 63 -4.75 7.50 -13.65
N GLY A 64 -4.58 8.61 -14.38
CA GLY A 64 -3.97 9.85 -13.92
C GLY A 64 -4.93 10.80 -13.20
N GLN A 65 -6.20 10.43 -13.03
CA GLN A 65 -7.15 11.29 -12.33
C GLN A 65 -6.79 11.42 -10.84
N VAL A 66 -6.86 12.65 -10.34
CA VAL A 66 -6.62 12.93 -8.92
C VAL A 66 -7.78 12.39 -8.10
N ASN A 67 -7.52 11.33 -7.36
CA ASN A 67 -8.47 10.75 -6.43
C ASN A 67 -8.16 11.18 -5.00
N GLY A 68 -9.14 11.79 -4.33
CA GLY A 68 -9.00 12.18 -2.94
C GLY A 68 -9.11 13.68 -2.70
N SER A 69 -9.05 14.06 -1.44
CA SER A 69 -9.09 15.45 -1.00
C SER A 69 -8.31 15.60 0.31
N LYS A 70 -7.53 16.68 0.43
CA LYS A 70 -6.87 17.05 1.69
C LYS A 70 -7.86 17.31 2.83
N HIS A 71 -9.10 17.63 2.50
CA HIS A 71 -10.17 17.94 3.45
C HIS A 71 -11.03 16.73 3.80
N ARG A 72 -10.78 15.55 3.20
CA ARG A 72 -11.50 14.34 3.55
C ARG A 72 -11.14 13.91 4.96
N PHE A 73 -12.15 13.64 5.78
CA PHE A 73 -11.93 13.11 7.13
C PHE A 73 -11.14 11.81 7.10
N VAL A 74 -10.23 11.67 8.04
CA VAL A 74 -9.49 10.42 8.25
C VAL A 74 -10.39 9.47 9.02
N SER A 75 -10.71 8.34 8.42
CA SER A 75 -11.39 7.25 9.09
C SER A 75 -10.34 6.19 9.45
N ALA A 76 -9.92 6.17 10.69
CA ALA A 76 -8.99 5.16 11.17
C ALA A 76 -9.75 3.98 11.78
N HIS A 77 -9.52 2.80 11.25
CA HIS A 77 -9.98 1.54 11.84
C HIS A 77 -8.76 0.72 12.31
N TRP A 78 -8.98 -0.37 13.05
CA TRP A 78 -7.90 -1.15 13.68
C TRP A 78 -6.78 -1.58 12.73
N ALA A 79 -7.06 -1.69 11.44
CA ALA A 79 -6.13 -2.13 10.42
C ALA A 79 -5.59 -0.99 9.53
N SER A 80 -5.90 0.25 9.86
CA SER A 80 -5.46 1.42 9.10
C SER A 80 -3.95 1.63 9.22
N PRO A 81 -3.24 1.89 8.12
CA PRO A 81 -1.79 2.15 8.19
C PRO A 81 -1.45 3.43 8.95
N ILE A 82 -2.40 4.36 9.13
CA ILE A 82 -2.20 5.62 9.85
C ILE A 82 -1.69 5.42 11.28
N HIS A 83 -1.98 4.27 11.92
CA HIS A 83 -1.48 3.98 13.27
C HIS A 83 0.05 3.95 13.36
N TRP A 84 0.74 3.70 12.24
CA TRP A 84 2.20 3.81 12.17
C TRP A 84 2.68 5.26 12.31
N ALA A 85 1.87 6.24 11.88
CA ALA A 85 2.21 7.64 12.08
C ALA A 85 2.18 8.03 13.56
N ALA A 86 1.29 7.45 14.37
CA ALA A 86 1.33 7.60 15.83
C ALA A 86 2.58 6.99 16.47
N LYS A 87 3.29 6.10 15.77
CA LYS A 87 4.57 5.50 16.19
C LYS A 87 5.80 6.22 15.63
N GLY A 88 5.62 7.40 15.04
CA GLY A 88 6.71 8.23 14.52
C GLY A 88 7.16 7.90 13.10
N TRP A 89 6.41 7.07 12.36
CA TRP A 89 6.65 6.77 10.96
C TRP A 89 5.98 7.81 10.06
N VAL A 90 6.56 8.05 8.89
CA VAL A 90 5.83 8.64 7.77
C VAL A 90 5.00 7.52 7.13
N VAL A 91 3.76 7.85 6.74
CA VAL A 91 2.88 6.89 6.05
C VAL A 91 2.43 7.49 4.73
N MET A 92 2.68 6.77 3.64
CA MET A 92 2.19 7.08 2.30
C MET A 92 1.06 6.10 1.98
N ASP A 93 -0.17 6.51 2.30
CA ASP A 93 -1.36 5.68 2.21
C ASP A 93 -2.10 5.91 0.89
N ASP A 94 -2.69 4.83 0.35
CA ASP A 94 -3.39 4.82 -0.95
C ASP A 94 -2.54 5.48 -2.06
N PHE A 95 -1.22 5.19 -2.04
CA PHE A 95 -0.37 5.68 -3.11
C PHE A 95 -0.74 4.99 -4.42
N SER A 96 -0.88 5.79 -5.48
CA SER A 96 -1.39 5.30 -6.76
C SER A 96 -0.46 4.28 -7.39
N LEU A 97 -1.01 3.11 -7.70
CA LEU A 97 -0.36 2.02 -8.43
C LEU A 97 -1.26 1.61 -9.61
N PRO A 98 -1.39 2.47 -10.62
CA PRO A 98 -2.20 2.13 -11.79
C PRO A 98 -1.49 1.07 -12.63
N VAL A 99 -2.25 0.06 -13.02
CA VAL A 99 -1.87 -0.95 -14.01
C VAL A 99 -2.71 -0.69 -15.25
N ILE A 100 -2.07 -0.20 -16.31
CA ILE A 100 -2.75 0.36 -17.49
C ILE A 100 -2.59 -0.61 -18.66
N GLY A 101 -3.72 -0.96 -19.28
CA GLY A 101 -3.72 -1.69 -20.56
C GLY A 101 -4.35 -0.80 -21.63
N GLU A 102 -3.54 -0.37 -22.59
CA GLU A 102 -4.00 0.49 -23.68
C GLU A 102 -4.27 -0.33 -24.96
N GLY A 103 -5.33 0.05 -25.69
CA GLY A 103 -5.72 -0.64 -26.91
C GLY A 103 -6.11 -2.09 -26.64
N ASP A 104 -5.44 -3.01 -27.33
CA ASP A 104 -5.65 -4.46 -27.19
C ASP A 104 -4.83 -5.09 -26.05
N ALA A 105 -3.90 -4.33 -25.45
CA ALA A 105 -3.08 -4.81 -24.34
C ALA A 105 -3.92 -4.98 -23.06
N GLN A 106 -3.68 -6.06 -22.35
CA GLN A 106 -4.31 -6.24 -21.04
C GLN A 106 -3.47 -5.57 -19.95
N PRO A 107 -4.10 -4.97 -18.90
CA PRO A 107 -3.36 -4.32 -17.82
C PRO A 107 -2.30 -5.22 -17.19
N ASN A 108 -2.58 -6.52 -17.10
CA ASN A 108 -1.70 -7.48 -16.46
C ASN A 108 -0.50 -7.93 -17.30
N ASP A 109 -0.43 -7.58 -18.58
CA ASP A 109 0.70 -7.96 -19.46
C ASP A 109 2.02 -7.32 -19.00
N THR A 110 1.95 -6.15 -18.39
CA THR A 110 3.10 -5.40 -17.86
C THR A 110 2.92 -5.03 -16.36
N PHE A 111 2.26 -5.91 -15.60
CA PHE A 111 1.90 -5.65 -14.20
C PHE A 111 3.11 -5.32 -13.33
N ILE A 112 4.16 -6.15 -13.39
CA ILE A 112 5.34 -6.01 -12.52
C ILE A 112 6.10 -4.73 -12.84
N GLU A 113 6.31 -4.44 -14.12
CA GLU A 113 7.02 -3.25 -14.60
C GLU A 113 6.31 -1.97 -14.16
N GLN A 114 4.98 -1.95 -14.29
CA GLN A 114 4.17 -0.80 -13.89
C GLN A 114 4.14 -0.60 -12.37
N LEU A 115 4.10 -1.69 -11.59
CA LEU A 115 4.22 -1.62 -10.13
C LEU A 115 5.57 -1.02 -9.72
N ILE A 116 6.66 -1.53 -10.31
CA ILE A 116 8.04 -1.06 -10.02
C ILE A 116 8.17 0.41 -10.37
N SER A 117 7.70 0.82 -11.53
CA SER A 117 7.76 2.22 -11.99
C SER A 117 7.02 3.15 -11.04
N SER A 118 5.79 2.81 -10.67
CA SER A 118 4.96 3.61 -9.76
C SER A 118 5.56 3.66 -8.35
N ALA A 119 6.02 2.53 -7.81
CA ALA A 119 6.67 2.46 -6.50
C ALA A 119 7.98 3.26 -6.46
N THR A 120 8.77 3.19 -7.53
CA THR A 120 10.00 3.98 -7.68
C THR A 120 9.70 5.48 -7.66
N ALA A 121 8.68 5.92 -8.39
CA ALA A 121 8.25 7.32 -8.39
C ALA A 121 7.82 7.78 -6.99
N ALA A 122 7.07 6.95 -6.26
CA ALA A 122 6.63 7.25 -4.90
C ALA A 122 7.81 7.41 -3.93
N VAL A 123 8.74 6.45 -3.92
CA VAL A 123 9.94 6.50 -3.06
C VAL A 123 10.83 7.70 -3.40
N LYS A 124 11.09 7.95 -4.69
CA LYS A 124 11.83 9.12 -5.15
C LYS A 124 11.21 10.42 -4.67
N TYR A 125 9.89 10.54 -4.79
CA TYR A 125 9.16 11.74 -4.39
C TYR A 125 9.33 12.08 -2.90
N VAL A 126 9.07 11.13 -1.99
CA VAL A 126 9.16 11.40 -0.54
C VAL A 126 10.62 11.53 -0.07
N THR A 127 11.55 10.85 -0.75
CA THR A 127 13.00 11.02 -0.50
C THR A 127 13.47 12.41 -0.90
N ALA A 128 13.08 12.89 -2.08
CA ALA A 128 13.44 14.24 -2.55
C ALA A 128 12.83 15.35 -1.65
N ARG A 129 11.67 15.09 -1.03
CA ARG A 129 11.09 15.98 -0.01
C ARG A 129 11.85 15.97 1.33
N GLY A 130 12.79 15.05 1.53
CA GLY A 130 13.52 14.91 2.77
C GLY A 130 12.72 14.30 3.93
N VAL A 131 11.53 13.74 3.67
CA VAL A 131 10.68 13.15 4.72
C VAL A 131 10.92 11.67 4.94
N CYS A 132 11.51 10.97 3.95
CA CYS A 132 11.74 9.54 3.95
C CYS A 132 13.25 9.22 4.03
N ASP A 133 13.63 8.29 4.91
CA ASP A 133 14.94 7.62 4.82
C ASP A 133 14.79 6.44 3.83
N PRO A 134 15.43 6.49 2.65
CA PRO A 134 15.27 5.46 1.61
C PRO A 134 15.78 4.08 2.03
N ARG A 135 16.58 3.99 3.08
CA ARG A 135 17.03 2.70 3.64
C ARG A 135 16.02 2.07 4.59
N ARG A 136 15.00 2.81 4.99
CA ARG A 136 13.98 2.39 5.95
C ARG A 136 12.56 2.51 5.38
N CYS A 137 12.41 2.06 4.13
CA CYS A 137 11.11 1.96 3.48
C CYS A 137 10.50 0.59 3.70
N ALA A 138 9.24 0.56 4.08
CA ALA A 138 8.42 -0.65 4.13
C ALA A 138 7.23 -0.51 3.18
N VAL A 139 6.77 -1.62 2.58
CA VAL A 139 5.59 -1.65 1.73
C VAL A 139 4.54 -2.60 2.29
N GLY A 140 3.27 -2.29 2.10
CA GLY A 140 2.22 -3.18 2.55
C GLY A 140 0.90 -2.97 1.82
N GLY A 141 0.00 -3.94 2.02
CA GLY A 141 -1.33 -3.89 1.45
C GLY A 141 -2.20 -5.07 1.85
N HIS A 142 -3.48 -4.95 1.53
CA HIS A 142 -4.47 -5.98 1.79
C HIS A 142 -4.93 -6.63 0.48
N SER A 143 -5.19 -7.93 0.48
CA SER A 143 -5.71 -8.66 -0.68
C SER A 143 -4.80 -8.51 -1.91
N TYR A 144 -5.24 -7.83 -2.98
CA TYR A 144 -4.41 -7.52 -4.15
C TYR A 144 -3.20 -6.63 -3.79
N GLY A 145 -3.32 -5.76 -2.77
CA GLY A 145 -2.19 -5.02 -2.21
C GLY A 145 -1.15 -5.92 -1.51
N SER A 146 -1.56 -7.04 -0.95
CA SER A 146 -0.62 -8.03 -0.40
C SER A 146 0.13 -8.77 -1.51
N PHE A 147 -0.55 -9.11 -2.61
CA PHE A 147 0.08 -9.66 -3.80
C PHE A 147 1.11 -8.68 -4.41
N MET A 148 0.74 -7.40 -4.55
CA MET A 148 1.66 -6.32 -4.92
C MET A 148 2.88 -6.27 -4.00
N THR A 149 2.67 -6.35 -2.67
CA THR A 149 3.75 -6.30 -1.68
C THR A 149 4.78 -7.40 -1.93
N ALA A 150 4.33 -8.63 -2.17
CA ALA A 150 5.22 -9.75 -2.47
C ALA A 150 6.03 -9.51 -3.76
N HIS A 151 5.38 -9.01 -4.82
CA HIS A 151 6.06 -8.68 -6.08
C HIS A 151 7.11 -7.58 -5.92
N LEU A 152 6.76 -6.49 -5.24
CA LEU A 152 7.72 -5.39 -5.02
C LEU A 152 8.93 -5.84 -4.19
N LEU A 153 8.76 -6.70 -3.18
CA LEU A 153 9.85 -7.25 -2.41
C LEU A 153 10.72 -8.23 -3.20
N SER A 154 10.10 -9.00 -4.10
CA SER A 154 10.83 -10.02 -4.90
C SER A 154 11.60 -9.42 -6.08
N HIS A 155 11.12 -8.30 -6.64
CA HIS A 155 11.63 -7.75 -7.89
C HIS A 155 12.36 -6.41 -7.74
N THR A 156 12.38 -5.83 -6.51
CA THR A 156 13.08 -4.56 -6.26
C THR A 156 13.85 -4.59 -4.94
N SER A 157 14.79 -3.66 -4.80
CA SER A 157 15.46 -3.34 -3.53
C SER A 157 14.95 -2.04 -2.88
N LEU A 158 13.78 -1.54 -3.33
CA LEU A 158 13.22 -0.29 -2.82
C LEU A 158 12.77 -0.39 -1.35
N PHE A 159 12.40 -1.58 -0.91
CA PHE A 159 11.77 -1.80 0.39
C PHE A 159 12.59 -2.78 1.23
N ALA A 160 12.85 -2.40 2.47
CA ALA A 160 13.55 -3.22 3.45
C ALA A 160 12.64 -4.28 4.11
N ALA A 161 11.33 -4.02 4.15
CA ALA A 161 10.35 -4.90 4.77
C ALA A 161 8.98 -4.81 4.10
N GLY A 162 8.11 -5.81 4.33
CA GLY A 162 6.75 -5.80 3.81
C GLY A 162 5.71 -6.37 4.77
N ILE A 163 4.47 -5.86 4.65
CA ILE A 163 3.31 -6.29 5.42
C ILE A 163 2.21 -6.71 4.44
N GLY A 164 2.05 -8.01 4.24
CA GLY A 164 0.98 -8.57 3.42
C GLY A 164 -0.19 -9.06 4.27
N ARG A 165 -1.41 -8.61 3.97
CA ARG A 165 -2.64 -9.04 4.64
C ARG A 165 -3.57 -9.75 3.67
N SER A 166 -3.99 -10.98 4.04
CA SER A 166 -5.02 -11.74 3.30
C SER A 166 -4.72 -11.83 1.79
N GLY A 167 -3.46 -12.09 1.43
CA GLY A 167 -3.01 -12.14 0.05
C GLY A 167 -3.23 -13.51 -0.58
N ALA A 168 -3.49 -13.53 -1.89
CA ALA A 168 -3.48 -14.72 -2.72
C ALA A 168 -2.20 -14.68 -3.58
N PHE A 169 -1.17 -15.38 -3.14
CA PHE A 169 0.16 -15.30 -3.76
C PHE A 169 0.33 -16.26 -4.93
N ASN A 170 -0.37 -17.40 -4.92
CA ASN A 170 -0.35 -18.35 -6.02
C ASN A 170 -1.63 -18.21 -6.85
N ARG A 171 -1.54 -17.52 -8.00
CA ARG A 171 -2.65 -17.30 -8.92
C ARG A 171 -2.88 -18.48 -9.89
N THR A 172 -1.98 -19.46 -9.94
CA THR A 172 -2.15 -20.63 -10.80
C THR A 172 -3.31 -21.53 -10.35
N LEU A 173 -3.71 -21.44 -9.08
CA LEU A 173 -4.89 -22.12 -8.55
C LEU A 173 -6.19 -21.35 -8.77
N THR A 174 -6.13 -20.15 -9.30
CA THR A 174 -7.31 -19.41 -9.76
C THR A 174 -7.69 -19.98 -11.16
N PRO A 175 -8.94 -20.29 -11.47
CA PRO A 175 -10.18 -19.93 -10.77
C PRO A 175 -10.66 -20.93 -9.72
N MET A 176 -9.96 -22.01 -9.45
CA MET A 176 -10.45 -23.08 -8.57
C MET A 176 -10.52 -22.71 -7.09
N SER A 177 -9.78 -21.69 -6.63
CA SER A 177 -9.64 -21.40 -5.20
C SER A 177 -9.95 -19.97 -4.77
N PHE A 178 -9.97 -18.97 -5.65
CA PHE A 178 -10.07 -17.56 -5.25
C PHE A 178 -11.03 -16.70 -6.07
N GLN A 179 -11.56 -17.20 -7.16
CA GLN A 179 -12.63 -16.49 -7.82
C GLN A 179 -13.95 -17.06 -7.35
N VAL A 180 -14.62 -16.22 -6.65
CA VAL A 180 -15.87 -16.47 -5.99
C VAL A 180 -16.95 -16.75 -7.01
N ILE A 181 -17.26 -18.03 -7.19
CA ILE A 181 -18.66 -18.40 -7.30
C ILE A 181 -19.03 -18.83 -5.88
N VAL A 182 -19.81 -18.04 -5.19
CA VAL A 182 -20.18 -18.28 -3.80
C VAL A 182 -21.02 -19.54 -3.74
N SER A 183 -20.37 -20.66 -3.51
CA SER A 183 -21.04 -21.79 -2.89
C SER A 183 -21.09 -21.51 -1.37
N PRO A 184 -22.22 -21.72 -0.70
CA PRO A 184 -22.30 -21.55 0.75
C PRO A 184 -21.23 -22.33 1.54
N SER A 185 -20.79 -23.46 1.00
CA SER A 185 -19.69 -24.27 1.56
C SER A 185 -18.33 -23.58 1.49
N PHE A 186 -18.11 -22.72 0.50
CA PHE A 186 -16.88 -21.97 0.33
C PHE A 186 -16.81 -20.74 1.26
N LEU A 187 -17.96 -20.14 1.55
CA LEU A 187 -18.06 -19.05 2.53
C LEU A 187 -17.63 -19.53 3.93
N LEU A 188 -17.95 -20.77 4.28
CA LEU A 188 -17.55 -21.38 5.56
C LEU A 188 -16.04 -21.55 5.67
N VAL A 189 -15.36 -21.94 4.58
CA VAL A 189 -13.89 -22.06 4.53
C VAL A 189 -13.21 -20.68 4.64
N LEU A 190 -13.77 -19.65 4.00
CA LEU A 190 -13.26 -18.27 4.11
C LEU A 190 -13.45 -17.69 5.52
N LEU A 191 -14.53 -18.03 6.21
CA LEU A 191 -14.78 -17.60 7.58
C LEU A 191 -13.92 -18.34 8.59
N SER A 192 -13.53 -19.59 8.31
CA SER A 192 -12.65 -20.37 9.18
C SER A 192 -11.17 -20.05 8.97
N SER A 193 -10.77 -19.51 7.82
CA SER A 193 -9.40 -19.14 7.49
C SER A 193 -9.07 -17.66 7.73
N SER A 194 -9.80 -17.01 8.62
CA SER A 194 -9.52 -15.64 9.08
C SER A 194 -8.21 -15.52 9.88
N HIS A 195 -7.22 -16.35 9.56
CA HIS A 195 -5.86 -16.19 10.07
C HIS A 195 -5.21 -15.02 9.35
N LEU A 196 -5.06 -13.94 10.09
CA LEU A 196 -4.33 -12.75 9.71
C LEU A 196 -2.84 -13.14 9.58
N VAL A 197 -2.43 -13.54 8.40
CA VAL A 197 -1.02 -13.88 8.16
C VAL A 197 -0.27 -12.59 7.86
N TYR A 198 0.53 -12.15 8.82
CA TYR A 198 1.53 -11.11 8.61
C TYR A 198 2.81 -11.79 8.10
N PHE A 199 3.23 -11.46 6.88
CA PHE A 199 4.59 -11.76 6.44
C PHE A 199 5.42 -10.50 6.62
N ILE A 200 6.44 -10.58 7.45
CA ILE A 200 7.54 -9.61 7.47
C ILE A 200 8.66 -10.27 6.69
N LEU A 201 8.89 -9.78 5.47
CA LEU A 201 10.03 -10.22 4.66
C LEU A 201 11.12 -9.15 4.78
N ASP A 202 12.27 -9.56 5.26
CA ASP A 202 13.47 -8.72 5.29
C ASP A 202 14.22 -8.88 3.96
N SER A 203 14.24 -7.85 3.13
CA SER A 203 14.92 -7.84 1.83
C SER A 203 16.45 -7.84 1.94
N GLN A 204 17.03 -7.65 3.13
CA GLN A 204 18.47 -7.58 3.34
C GLN A 204 19.17 -8.96 3.38
N ARG A 205 18.44 -10.05 3.47
CA ARG A 205 19.01 -11.39 3.40
C ARG A 205 19.12 -11.85 1.95
N LYS A 206 20.18 -11.50 1.28
CA LYS A 206 20.64 -12.16 0.06
C LYS A 206 21.04 -13.59 0.41
N GLY A 207 20.21 -14.53 0.13
CA GLY A 207 20.52 -15.97 0.25
C GLY A 207 19.43 -16.75 0.99
N ALA A 208 18.85 -17.70 0.28
CA ALA A 208 17.90 -18.71 0.71
C ALA A 208 16.47 -18.22 1.02
N TYR A 209 15.65 -18.17 -0.02
CA TYR A 209 14.21 -18.12 0.11
C TYR A 209 13.67 -19.52 0.45
N GLY A 210 13.57 -19.78 1.74
CA GLY A 210 12.71 -20.85 2.22
C GLY A 210 11.38 -20.22 2.62
N MET A 211 10.31 -20.42 1.83
CA MET A 211 8.97 -20.17 2.32
C MET A 211 8.65 -21.19 3.41
N HIS A 212 8.83 -20.81 4.66
CA HIS A 212 8.23 -21.56 5.75
C HIS A 212 6.75 -21.18 5.84
N GLN A 213 5.89 -22.04 5.29
CA GLN A 213 4.50 -22.10 5.70
C GLN A 213 4.47 -22.73 7.08
N THR A 214 4.14 -21.95 8.10
CA THR A 214 3.65 -22.50 9.36
C THR A 214 2.12 -22.47 9.30
N LEU A 215 1.55 -23.66 9.33
CA LEU A 215 0.12 -23.96 9.43
C LEU A 215 -0.49 -23.40 10.73
#